data_7380b0c0003db9666fcba891105f32bf
#
_entry.id   7380b0c0003db9666fcba891105f32bf
#
_cell.length_a   1.000
_cell.length_b   1.000
_cell.length_c   1.000
_cell.angle_alpha   90.00
_cell.angle_beta   90.00
_cell.angle_gamma   90.00
#
_symmetry.space_group_name_H-M   'P 1'
#
loop_
_entity.id
_entity.type
_entity.pdbx_description
1 polymer ?
#
loop_
_entity_poly.entity_id
_entity_poly.type
_entity_poly.pdbx_seq_one_letter_code
_entity_poly.pdbx_strand_id
1 'polypeptide(L)'
;KMFPQNGSSYPEIRFKGFTDPWEQRKVGDLLIERNQQAPMSDEYPLMAFIANEGVAPKGERYDRSALVTDTVNKLYKKTEKGDFIYSSNNLETGSIGLNKYGKACISPVYSIFEPTGIADSDFLGRRLVRKDFINAMVKWRQGVIYGQWRIHESDFLKIEITVPSVEEQRKIGAYLDQLDHLITLHQRQTIVYAVIRSIRKVILAERQYFAPPMVRKSP
;
A
#
# COMPACT_ATOMS: atom_id res chain seq x y z
N LYS A 1 16.48 6.10 12.89
CA LYS A 1 15.55 5.79 11.77
C LYS A 1 16.22 4.85 10.79
N MET A 2 15.48 3.87 10.26
CA MET A 2 16.01 2.86 9.31
C MET A 2 16.19 3.39 7.87
N PHE A 3 15.64 4.54 7.54
CA PHE A 3 15.91 5.24 6.28
C PHE A 3 16.77 6.46 6.56
N PRO A 4 17.83 6.71 5.75
CA PRO A 4 18.68 7.89 5.90
C PRO A 4 17.86 9.18 5.85
N GLN A 5 18.35 10.22 6.52
CA GLN A 5 17.73 11.54 6.61
C GLN A 5 18.73 12.60 6.14
N ASN A 6 18.23 13.74 5.70
CA ASN A 6 19.03 14.94 5.44
C ASN A 6 20.22 14.73 4.48
N GLY A 7 20.05 13.89 3.45
CA GLY A 7 21.10 13.62 2.47
C GLY A 7 22.21 12.67 2.95
N SER A 8 22.09 12.09 4.13
CA SER A 8 23.01 11.06 4.60
C SER A 8 22.92 9.80 3.74
N SER A 9 24.03 9.09 3.57
CA SER A 9 24.10 7.74 3.00
C SER A 9 24.01 6.64 4.06
N TYR A 10 23.83 7.00 5.34
CA TYR A 10 23.79 6.07 6.45
C TYR A 10 22.52 6.26 7.26
N PRO A 11 21.72 5.20 7.50
CA PRO A 11 20.61 5.25 8.44
C PRO A 11 21.11 5.24 9.89
N GLU A 12 20.35 5.82 10.82
CA GLU A 12 20.66 5.80 12.26
C GLU A 12 20.52 4.39 12.86
N ILE A 13 19.58 3.60 12.36
CA ILE A 13 19.31 2.22 12.81
C ILE A 13 19.56 1.30 11.62
N ARG A 14 20.43 0.33 11.83
CA ARG A 14 20.88 -0.59 10.78
C ARG A 14 21.08 -2.01 11.32
N PHE A 15 20.86 -3.01 10.51
CA PHE A 15 21.20 -4.39 10.88
C PHE A 15 22.70 -4.60 11.00
N LYS A 16 23.10 -5.41 11.97
CA LYS A 16 24.51 -5.79 12.14
C LYS A 16 25.03 -6.48 10.87
N GLY A 17 26.23 -6.09 10.46
CA GLY A 17 26.91 -6.64 9.28
C GLY A 17 26.77 -5.82 7.99
N PHE A 18 25.94 -4.77 7.99
CA PHE A 18 25.88 -3.82 6.87
C PHE A 18 26.58 -2.52 7.27
N THR A 19 27.71 -2.22 6.63
CA THR A 19 28.56 -1.07 6.94
C THR A 19 28.70 -0.11 5.79
N ASP A 20 28.51 -0.58 4.54
CA ASP A 20 28.72 0.22 3.35
C ASP A 20 27.66 1.34 3.22
N PRO A 21 28.03 2.52 2.70
CA PRO A 21 27.07 3.57 2.47
C PRO A 21 25.98 3.12 1.49
N TRP A 22 24.77 3.62 1.67
CA TRP A 22 23.73 3.44 0.67
C TRP A 22 24.12 4.20 -0.60
N GLU A 23 23.88 3.57 -1.75
CA GLU A 23 24.21 4.11 -3.06
C GLU A 23 23.09 4.96 -3.63
N GLN A 24 23.43 6.06 -4.30
CA GLN A 24 22.48 6.83 -5.10
C GLN A 24 22.25 6.12 -6.43
N ARG A 25 21.00 5.82 -6.74
CA ARG A 25 20.58 5.15 -7.97
C ARG A 25 19.34 5.81 -8.55
N LYS A 26 19.21 5.76 -9.86
CA LYS A 26 17.95 6.14 -10.52
C LYS A 26 16.88 5.10 -10.21
N VAL A 27 15.64 5.55 -10.12
CA VAL A 27 14.49 4.62 -10.00
C VAL A 27 14.48 3.64 -11.18
N GLY A 28 14.91 4.05 -12.37
CA GLY A 28 15.00 3.21 -13.56
C GLY A 28 16.07 2.09 -13.51
N ASP A 29 17.01 2.15 -12.55
CA ASP A 29 17.91 1.02 -12.28
C ASP A 29 17.20 -0.06 -11.45
N LEU A 30 16.18 0.32 -10.70
CA LEU A 30 15.46 -0.51 -9.74
C LEU A 30 14.10 -0.99 -10.22
N LEU A 31 13.48 -0.26 -11.15
CA LEU A 31 12.12 -0.51 -11.65
C LEU A 31 12.07 -0.41 -13.17
N ILE A 32 11.31 -1.29 -13.80
CA ILE A 32 11.02 -1.30 -15.24
C ILE A 32 9.51 -1.12 -15.44
N GLU A 33 9.12 -0.28 -16.40
CA GLU A 33 7.71 -0.06 -16.72
C GLU A 33 7.05 -1.35 -17.22
N ARG A 34 5.93 -1.73 -16.58
CA ARG A 34 5.01 -2.76 -17.04
C ARG A 34 3.83 -2.09 -17.75
N ASN A 35 3.84 -2.08 -19.08
CA ASN A 35 2.80 -1.45 -19.87
C ASN A 35 1.97 -2.48 -20.70
N GLN A 36 1.75 -3.65 -20.15
CA GLN A 36 0.94 -4.70 -20.80
C GLN A 36 -0.54 -4.40 -20.57
N GLN A 37 -1.32 -4.42 -21.65
CA GLN A 37 -2.76 -4.23 -21.61
C GLN A 37 -3.48 -5.44 -22.19
N ALA A 38 -4.57 -5.83 -21.54
CA ALA A 38 -5.45 -6.91 -21.96
C ALA A 38 -6.87 -6.70 -21.43
N PRO A 39 -7.87 -7.39 -22.00
CA PRO A 39 -9.15 -7.57 -21.33
C PRO A 39 -8.97 -8.32 -20.00
N MET A 40 -9.91 -8.13 -19.07
CA MET A 40 -9.93 -8.92 -17.84
C MET A 40 -10.13 -10.41 -18.15
N SER A 41 -9.59 -11.27 -17.29
CA SER A 41 -9.72 -12.74 -17.37
C SER A 41 -9.73 -13.35 -15.98
N ASP A 42 -10.00 -14.65 -15.87
CA ASP A 42 -9.95 -15.36 -14.59
C ASP A 42 -8.53 -15.32 -13.98
N GLU A 43 -7.49 -15.34 -14.82
CA GLU A 43 -6.11 -15.21 -14.38
C GLU A 43 -5.76 -13.78 -13.95
N TYR A 44 -6.33 -12.77 -14.60
CA TYR A 44 -6.15 -11.35 -14.32
C TYR A 44 -7.51 -10.69 -14.07
N PRO A 45 -8.10 -10.91 -12.89
CA PRO A 45 -9.39 -10.33 -12.54
C PRO A 45 -9.32 -8.80 -12.45
N LEU A 46 -10.42 -8.14 -12.74
CA LEU A 46 -10.51 -6.69 -12.65
C LEU A 46 -10.61 -6.24 -11.19
N MET A 47 -9.57 -5.56 -10.73
CA MET A 47 -9.42 -5.05 -9.37
C MET A 47 -9.42 -3.52 -9.34
N ALA A 48 -9.56 -2.95 -8.14
CA ALA A 48 -9.33 -1.54 -7.87
C ALA A 48 -7.93 -1.32 -7.28
N PHE A 49 -7.35 -0.15 -7.53
CA PHE A 49 -6.24 0.35 -6.71
C PHE A 49 -6.85 1.33 -5.68
N ILE A 50 -6.83 0.91 -4.42
CA ILE A 50 -7.41 1.66 -3.31
C ILE A 50 -6.29 2.46 -2.63
N ALA A 51 -6.53 3.74 -2.41
CA ALA A 51 -5.55 4.63 -1.77
C ALA A 51 -5.11 4.08 -0.39
N ASN A 52 -3.81 4.03 -0.17
CA ASN A 52 -3.14 3.48 1.02
C ASN A 52 -3.30 1.97 1.26
N GLU A 53 -4.10 1.26 0.46
CA GLU A 53 -4.30 -0.19 0.58
C GLU A 53 -3.62 -0.97 -0.57
N GLY A 54 -3.54 -0.35 -1.77
CA GLY A 54 -3.02 -0.98 -2.97
C GLY A 54 -4.11 -1.69 -3.79
N VAL A 55 -3.73 -2.78 -4.47
CA VAL A 55 -4.66 -3.57 -5.30
C VAL A 55 -5.56 -4.42 -4.42
N ALA A 56 -6.85 -4.29 -4.58
CA ALA A 56 -7.87 -5.02 -3.83
C ALA A 56 -9.14 -5.27 -4.65
N PRO A 57 -10.00 -6.23 -4.26
CA PRO A 57 -11.30 -6.43 -4.89
C PRO A 57 -12.12 -5.14 -4.88
N LYS A 58 -12.85 -4.90 -5.97
CA LYS A 58 -13.82 -3.79 -6.01
C LYS A 58 -14.91 -4.08 -4.99
N GLY A 59 -15.02 -3.25 -3.96
CA GLY A 59 -16.17 -3.27 -3.06
C GLY A 59 -17.42 -2.71 -3.76
N GLU A 60 -18.60 -2.93 -3.18
CA GLU A 60 -19.89 -2.48 -3.72
C GLU A 60 -19.93 -0.98 -4.08
N ARG A 61 -19.18 -0.14 -3.36
CA ARG A 61 -19.04 1.30 -3.64
C ARG A 61 -18.38 1.63 -4.98
N TYR A 62 -17.64 0.68 -5.57
CA TYR A 62 -16.91 0.85 -6.83
C TYR A 62 -17.53 0.05 -7.97
N ASP A 63 -18.67 -0.58 -7.73
CA ASP A 63 -19.39 -1.29 -8.79
C ASP A 63 -20.06 -0.26 -9.74
N ARG A 64 -19.33 0.03 -10.82
CA ARG A 64 -19.83 0.83 -11.96
C ARG A 64 -20.20 -0.06 -13.14
N SER A 65 -20.47 -1.33 -12.92
CA SER A 65 -20.84 -2.28 -13.99
C SER A 65 -22.04 -1.79 -14.81
N ALA A 66 -23.00 -1.12 -14.15
CA ALA A 66 -24.16 -0.51 -14.80
C ALA A 66 -23.84 0.70 -15.71
N LEU A 67 -22.64 1.31 -15.60
CA LEU A 67 -22.24 2.49 -16.37
C LEU A 67 -21.28 2.18 -17.52
N VAL A 68 -20.81 0.94 -17.65
CA VAL A 68 -19.84 0.53 -18.68
C VAL A 68 -20.51 -0.43 -19.64
N THR A 69 -20.85 0.06 -20.81
CA THR A 69 -21.60 -0.65 -21.86
C THR A 69 -20.80 -1.77 -22.52
N ASP A 70 -19.45 -1.77 -22.44
CA ASP A 70 -18.59 -2.83 -22.99
C ASP A 70 -17.41 -3.08 -22.02
N THR A 71 -17.62 -3.98 -21.07
CA THR A 71 -16.57 -4.40 -20.13
C THR A 71 -15.70 -5.52 -20.70
N VAL A 72 -16.20 -6.28 -21.70
CA VAL A 72 -15.57 -7.51 -22.18
C VAL A 72 -14.36 -7.22 -23.06
N ASN A 73 -14.43 -6.20 -23.92
CA ASN A 73 -13.36 -5.83 -24.84
C ASN A 73 -12.48 -4.68 -24.33
N LYS A 74 -12.81 -4.11 -23.18
CA LYS A 74 -12.05 -2.99 -22.63
C LYS A 74 -10.68 -3.44 -22.17
N LEU A 75 -9.66 -2.71 -22.62
CA LEU A 75 -8.28 -2.95 -22.20
C LEU A 75 -7.98 -2.35 -20.83
N TYR A 76 -7.35 -3.12 -19.99
CA TYR A 76 -6.87 -2.76 -18.66
C TYR A 76 -5.38 -3.03 -18.57
N LYS A 77 -4.65 -2.32 -17.70
CA LYS A 77 -3.25 -2.63 -17.43
C LYS A 77 -3.13 -3.84 -16.52
N LYS A 78 -2.27 -4.79 -16.91
CA LYS A 78 -1.90 -5.94 -16.09
C LYS A 78 -0.93 -5.53 -15.00
N THR A 79 -1.10 -6.11 -13.81
CA THR A 79 -0.19 -5.97 -12.69
C THR A 79 -0.02 -7.31 -11.97
N GLU A 80 1.13 -7.50 -11.35
CA GLU A 80 1.47 -8.69 -10.60
C GLU A 80 1.94 -8.35 -9.18
N LYS A 81 2.02 -9.37 -8.32
CA LYS A 81 2.49 -9.17 -6.93
C LYS A 81 3.90 -8.59 -6.94
N GLY A 82 4.11 -7.53 -6.19
CA GLY A 82 5.38 -6.83 -6.07
C GLY A 82 5.53 -5.65 -7.02
N ASP A 83 4.62 -5.46 -7.97
CA ASP A 83 4.64 -4.27 -8.83
C ASP A 83 4.40 -3.00 -8.02
N PHE A 84 5.16 -1.95 -8.33
CA PHE A 84 4.94 -0.61 -7.83
C PHE A 84 4.00 0.16 -8.74
N ILE A 85 3.02 0.84 -8.16
CA ILE A 85 1.91 1.48 -8.88
C ILE A 85 1.71 2.90 -8.38
N TYR A 86 1.47 3.86 -9.28
CA TYR A 86 1.02 5.19 -8.89
C TYR A 86 0.02 5.80 -9.87
N SER A 87 -0.73 6.79 -9.38
CA SER A 87 -1.51 7.73 -10.18
C SER A 87 -1.00 9.14 -9.98
N SER A 88 -0.63 9.84 -11.05
CA SER A 88 -0.09 11.21 -11.00
C SER A 88 -1.05 12.22 -10.38
N ASN A 89 -2.36 11.97 -10.46
CA ASN A 89 -3.39 12.87 -9.97
C ASN A 89 -3.55 12.83 -8.45
N ASN A 90 -3.35 11.67 -7.83
CA ASN A 90 -3.72 11.40 -6.45
C ASN A 90 -2.55 10.89 -5.60
N LEU A 91 -1.33 11.35 -5.92
CA LEU A 91 -0.11 10.92 -5.21
C LEU A 91 -0.17 11.24 -3.72
N GLU A 92 -0.53 12.49 -3.38
CA GLU A 92 -0.55 12.97 -2.00
C GLU A 92 -1.70 12.38 -1.19
N THR A 93 -2.72 11.84 -1.86
CA THR A 93 -3.87 11.19 -1.22
C THR A 93 -3.75 9.67 -1.15
N GLY A 94 -2.56 9.13 -1.48
CA GLY A 94 -2.24 7.71 -1.29
C GLY A 94 -2.48 6.81 -2.50
N SER A 95 -2.69 7.36 -3.71
CA SER A 95 -2.73 6.55 -4.93
C SER A 95 -1.32 6.21 -5.42
N ILE A 96 -0.54 5.62 -4.54
CA ILE A 96 0.84 5.18 -4.75
C ILE A 96 1.13 4.01 -3.79
N GLY A 97 1.75 2.94 -4.26
CA GLY A 97 2.09 1.79 -3.43
C GLY A 97 2.35 0.51 -4.20
N LEU A 98 2.37 -0.61 -3.49
CA LEU A 98 2.59 -1.95 -4.06
C LEU A 98 1.30 -2.68 -4.38
N ASN A 99 1.37 -3.54 -5.39
CA ASN A 99 0.45 -4.64 -5.54
C ASN A 99 0.86 -5.79 -4.59
N LYS A 100 0.16 -5.94 -3.47
CA LYS A 100 0.32 -7.07 -2.54
C LYS A 100 -0.69 -8.20 -2.80
N TYR A 101 -1.64 -7.97 -3.71
CA TYR A 101 -2.72 -8.91 -4.03
C TYR A 101 -2.21 -10.09 -4.89
N GLY A 102 -1.66 -9.79 -6.07
CA GLY A 102 -1.26 -10.78 -7.05
C GLY A 102 -1.57 -10.36 -8.48
N LYS A 103 -1.83 -11.32 -9.38
CA LYS A 103 -2.23 -11.04 -10.76
C LYS A 103 -3.56 -10.31 -10.79
N ALA A 104 -3.62 -9.17 -11.47
CA ALA A 104 -4.82 -8.36 -11.59
C ALA A 104 -4.78 -7.48 -12.84
N CYS A 105 -5.96 -7.06 -13.27
CA CYS A 105 -6.17 -5.95 -14.19
C CYS A 105 -6.64 -4.72 -13.42
N ILE A 106 -6.06 -3.55 -13.69
CA ILE A 106 -6.46 -2.27 -13.10
C ILE A 106 -6.66 -1.21 -14.18
N SER A 107 -7.26 -0.07 -13.79
CA SER A 107 -7.51 1.04 -14.70
C SER A 107 -6.23 1.50 -15.42
N PRO A 108 -6.30 1.83 -16.75
CA PRO A 108 -5.15 2.32 -17.52
C PRO A 108 -4.55 3.65 -17.04
N VAL A 109 -5.23 4.36 -16.14
CA VAL A 109 -4.75 5.64 -15.57
C VAL A 109 -3.55 5.49 -14.65
N TYR A 110 -3.24 4.27 -14.21
CA TYR A 110 -2.10 3.98 -13.35
C TYR A 110 -0.83 3.70 -14.16
N SER A 111 0.31 4.16 -13.66
CA SER A 111 1.64 3.73 -14.10
C SER A 111 2.09 2.56 -13.22
N ILE A 112 2.57 1.49 -13.85
CA ILE A 112 2.91 0.22 -13.20
C ILE A 112 4.36 -0.12 -13.52
N PHE A 113 5.10 -0.59 -12.50
CA PHE A 113 6.52 -0.93 -12.63
C PHE A 113 6.83 -2.21 -11.89
N GLU A 114 7.56 -3.11 -12.54
CA GLU A 114 8.11 -4.32 -11.93
C GLU A 114 9.53 -4.08 -11.39
N PRO A 115 9.93 -4.73 -10.28
CA PRO A 115 11.27 -4.62 -9.74
C PRO A 115 12.30 -5.30 -10.62
N THR A 116 13.51 -4.73 -10.69
CA THR A 116 14.68 -5.37 -11.30
C THR A 116 15.33 -6.36 -10.33
N GLY A 117 16.33 -7.13 -10.82
CA GLY A 117 17.06 -8.11 -9.99
C GLY A 117 17.85 -7.51 -8.81
N ILE A 118 18.08 -6.19 -8.80
CA ILE A 118 18.79 -5.47 -7.72
C ILE A 118 17.84 -4.71 -6.79
N ALA A 119 16.53 -4.95 -6.89
CA ALA A 119 15.52 -4.28 -6.12
C ALA A 119 14.65 -5.29 -5.35
N ASP A 120 14.27 -4.91 -4.14
CA ASP A 120 13.29 -5.62 -3.33
C ASP A 120 11.98 -4.83 -3.29
N SER A 121 10.86 -5.48 -3.64
CA SER A 121 9.55 -4.84 -3.74
C SER A 121 9.09 -4.24 -2.42
N ASP A 122 9.21 -4.98 -1.30
CA ASP A 122 8.71 -4.53 0.00
C ASP A 122 9.51 -3.34 0.51
N PHE A 123 10.83 -3.34 0.29
CA PHE A 123 11.68 -2.18 0.57
C PHE A 123 11.28 -0.98 -0.29
N LEU A 124 11.18 -1.15 -1.62
CA LEU A 124 10.82 -0.07 -2.54
C LEU A 124 9.43 0.48 -2.26
N GLY A 125 8.45 -0.37 -2.00
CA GLY A 125 7.11 0.04 -1.65
C GLY A 125 7.06 0.95 -0.42
N ARG A 126 7.96 0.75 0.55
CA ARG A 126 8.10 1.60 1.74
C ARG A 126 8.93 2.86 1.47
N ARG A 127 9.95 2.76 0.60
CA ARG A 127 10.83 3.89 0.27
C ARG A 127 10.13 4.92 -0.61
N LEU A 128 9.38 4.45 -1.61
CA LEU A 128 8.80 5.31 -2.63
C LEU A 128 7.44 5.94 -2.24
N VAL A 129 6.81 5.48 -1.16
CA VAL A 129 5.61 6.14 -0.60
C VAL A 129 5.94 7.21 0.44
N ARG A 130 7.22 7.44 0.73
CA ARG A 130 7.63 8.44 1.70
C ARG A 130 7.43 9.85 1.16
N LYS A 131 7.11 10.77 2.06
CA LYS A 131 6.81 12.16 1.72
C LYS A 131 7.94 12.87 0.96
N ASP A 132 9.20 12.58 1.31
CA ASP A 132 10.37 13.13 0.62
C ASP A 132 10.41 12.71 -0.85
N PHE A 133 10.09 11.45 -1.16
CA PHE A 133 10.03 10.95 -2.53
C PHE A 133 8.80 11.48 -3.28
N ILE A 134 7.63 11.48 -2.67
CA ILE A 134 6.42 12.07 -3.28
C ILE A 134 6.65 13.53 -3.64
N ASN A 135 7.29 14.31 -2.76
CA ASN A 135 7.65 15.70 -3.04
C ASN A 135 8.64 15.82 -4.22
N ALA A 136 9.55 14.86 -4.40
CA ALA A 136 10.42 14.81 -5.56
C ALA A 136 9.62 14.51 -6.85
N MET A 137 8.69 13.55 -6.81
CA MET A 137 7.81 13.22 -7.93
C MET A 137 6.95 14.41 -8.37
N VAL A 138 6.38 15.15 -7.43
CA VAL A 138 5.51 16.32 -7.72
C VAL A 138 6.22 17.38 -8.55
N LYS A 139 7.55 17.55 -8.41
CA LYS A 139 8.35 18.48 -9.22
C LYS A 139 8.37 18.12 -10.71
N TRP A 140 8.09 16.88 -11.06
CA TRP A 140 8.03 16.39 -12.43
C TRP A 140 6.63 16.43 -13.03
N ARG A 141 5.64 16.93 -12.31
CA ARG A 141 4.27 17.09 -12.83
C ARG A 141 4.28 18.08 -13.99
N GLN A 142 3.76 17.63 -15.11
CA GLN A 142 3.60 18.43 -16.31
C GLN A 142 2.11 18.65 -16.57
N GLY A 143 1.81 19.84 -17.07
CA GLY A 143 0.56 20.29 -17.67
C GLY A 143 -0.73 19.78 -17.06
N VAL A 144 -1.72 20.64 -16.99
CA VAL A 144 -3.09 20.26 -16.65
C VAL A 144 -3.89 20.18 -17.95
N ILE A 145 -4.09 18.96 -18.46
CA ILE A 145 -5.08 18.74 -19.51
C ILE A 145 -6.36 18.27 -18.83
N TYR A 146 -7.43 19.02 -18.97
CA TYR A 146 -8.73 18.75 -18.31
C TYR A 146 -8.65 18.57 -16.78
N GLY A 147 -7.77 19.32 -16.10
CA GLY A 147 -7.62 19.26 -14.64
C GLY A 147 -6.81 18.05 -14.14
N GLN A 148 -6.15 17.31 -15.03
CA GLN A 148 -5.36 16.14 -14.64
C GLN A 148 -3.87 16.39 -14.75
N TRP A 149 -3.14 16.11 -13.68
CA TRP A 149 -1.68 16.11 -13.65
C TRP A 149 -1.12 14.84 -14.27
N ARG A 150 0.02 14.95 -14.94
CA ARG A 150 0.77 13.80 -15.44
C ARG A 150 2.24 13.89 -15.03
N ILE A 151 2.78 12.75 -14.60
CA ILE A 151 4.21 12.48 -14.48
C ILE A 151 4.49 11.39 -15.50
N HIS A 152 5.31 11.67 -16.51
CA HIS A 152 5.68 10.65 -17.48
C HIS A 152 6.51 9.57 -16.81
N GLU A 153 6.29 8.33 -17.22
CA GLU A 153 7.00 7.15 -16.71
C GLU A 153 8.51 7.31 -16.87
N SER A 154 8.94 7.88 -18.00
CA SER A 154 10.35 8.19 -18.26
C SER A 154 10.95 9.23 -17.32
N ASP A 155 10.16 10.18 -16.80
CA ASP A 155 10.63 11.19 -15.85
C ASP A 155 10.65 10.61 -14.42
N PHE A 156 9.66 9.78 -14.06
CA PHE A 156 9.68 9.01 -12.83
C PHE A 156 10.95 8.16 -12.71
N LEU A 157 11.33 7.45 -13.77
CA LEU A 157 12.52 6.59 -13.81
C LEU A 157 13.85 7.36 -13.69
N LYS A 158 13.87 8.67 -13.96
CA LYS A 158 15.06 9.53 -13.78
C LYS A 158 15.28 9.99 -12.34
N ILE A 159 14.26 9.90 -11.49
CA ILE A 159 14.36 10.34 -10.09
C ILE A 159 15.41 9.49 -9.38
N GLU A 160 16.28 10.15 -8.62
CA GLU A 160 17.34 9.49 -7.87
C GLU A 160 16.92 9.26 -6.42
N ILE A 161 17.26 8.09 -5.91
CA ILE A 161 17.04 7.71 -4.52
C ILE A 161 18.28 7.01 -3.97
N THR A 162 18.47 7.09 -2.67
CA THR A 162 19.54 6.36 -1.98
C THR A 162 18.98 5.02 -1.49
N VAL A 163 19.66 3.92 -1.85
CA VAL A 163 19.27 2.54 -1.53
C VAL A 163 20.48 1.71 -1.07
N PRO A 164 20.29 0.72 -0.20
CA PRO A 164 21.34 -0.24 0.19
C PRO A 164 21.46 -1.37 -0.83
N SER A 165 22.36 -2.31 -0.55
CA SER A 165 22.44 -3.58 -1.28
C SER A 165 21.10 -4.33 -1.25
N VAL A 166 20.84 -5.16 -2.25
CA VAL A 166 19.58 -5.92 -2.35
C VAL A 166 19.36 -6.84 -1.14
N GLU A 167 20.43 -7.37 -0.55
CA GLU A 167 20.37 -8.18 0.66
C GLU A 167 19.88 -7.38 1.87
N GLU A 168 20.35 -6.14 2.02
CA GLU A 168 19.88 -5.25 3.08
C GLU A 168 18.46 -4.77 2.81
N GLN A 169 18.09 -4.47 1.54
CA GLN A 169 16.73 -4.15 1.15
C GLN A 169 15.77 -5.25 1.60
N ARG A 170 16.07 -6.52 1.29
CA ARG A 170 15.25 -7.68 1.69
C ARG A 170 15.08 -7.78 3.21
N LYS A 171 16.16 -7.57 3.97
CA LYS A 171 16.08 -7.59 5.43
C LYS A 171 15.22 -6.47 5.99
N ILE A 172 15.34 -5.26 5.45
CA ILE A 172 14.53 -4.11 5.86
C ILE A 172 13.07 -4.36 5.50
N GLY A 173 12.78 -4.79 4.28
CA GLY A 173 11.43 -5.09 3.80
C GLY A 173 10.74 -6.13 4.69
N ALA A 174 11.37 -7.29 4.87
CA ALA A 174 10.85 -8.37 5.70
C ALA A 174 10.63 -7.97 7.17
N TYR A 175 11.57 -7.23 7.77
CA TYR A 175 11.44 -6.76 9.14
C TYR A 175 10.24 -5.81 9.33
N LEU A 176 10.10 -4.85 8.42
CA LEU A 176 9.00 -3.89 8.50
C LEU A 176 7.64 -4.56 8.20
N ASP A 177 7.62 -5.57 7.32
CA ASP A 177 6.40 -6.33 7.05
C ASP A 177 5.96 -7.17 8.28
N GLN A 178 6.93 -7.76 8.99
CA GLN A 178 6.67 -8.43 10.28
C GLN A 178 6.12 -7.46 11.33
N LEU A 179 6.66 -6.23 11.42
CA LEU A 179 6.15 -5.23 12.35
C LEU A 179 4.71 -4.83 12.03
N ASP A 180 4.37 -4.60 10.75
CA ASP A 180 3.00 -4.29 10.33
C ASP A 180 2.04 -5.44 10.67
N HIS A 181 2.48 -6.68 10.48
CA HIS A 181 1.69 -7.86 10.86
C HIS A 181 1.41 -7.88 12.37
N LEU A 182 2.43 -7.68 13.20
CA LEU A 182 2.28 -7.65 14.66
C LEU A 182 1.37 -6.50 15.12
N ILE A 183 1.49 -5.31 14.51
CA ILE A 183 0.62 -4.17 14.79
C ILE A 183 -0.83 -4.52 14.46
N THR A 184 -1.07 -5.14 13.31
CA THR A 184 -2.41 -5.55 12.87
C THR A 184 -3.02 -6.57 13.83
N LEU A 185 -2.25 -7.58 14.26
CA LEU A 185 -2.70 -8.58 15.24
C LEU A 185 -3.06 -7.92 16.57
N HIS A 186 -2.22 -7.01 17.06
CA HIS A 186 -2.47 -6.30 18.32
C HIS A 186 -3.74 -5.44 18.25
N GLN A 187 -3.93 -4.73 17.14
CA GLN A 187 -5.15 -3.94 16.91
C GLN A 187 -6.41 -4.80 16.92
N ARG A 188 -6.39 -5.98 16.24
CA ARG A 188 -7.51 -6.93 16.25
C ARG A 188 -7.82 -7.44 17.65
N GLN A 189 -6.79 -7.80 18.44
CA GLN A 189 -6.99 -8.22 19.83
C GLN A 189 -7.64 -7.11 20.67
N THR A 190 -7.18 -5.87 20.53
CA THR A 190 -7.74 -4.73 21.25
C THR A 190 -9.22 -4.52 20.95
N ILE A 191 -9.63 -4.65 19.68
CA ILE A 191 -11.02 -4.55 19.26
C ILE A 191 -11.85 -5.68 19.89
N VAL A 192 -11.37 -6.92 19.85
CA VAL A 192 -12.06 -8.08 20.46
C VAL A 192 -12.27 -7.86 21.96
N TYR A 193 -11.25 -7.42 22.70
CA TYR A 193 -11.38 -7.11 24.13
C TYR A 193 -12.40 -6.00 24.39
N ALA A 194 -12.44 -4.95 23.57
CA ALA A 194 -13.40 -3.88 23.70
C ALA A 194 -14.84 -4.36 23.48
N VAL A 195 -15.07 -5.21 22.49
CA VAL A 195 -16.39 -5.82 22.21
C VAL A 195 -16.82 -6.72 23.36
N ILE A 196 -15.96 -7.61 23.85
CA ILE A 196 -16.25 -8.50 24.98
C ILE A 196 -16.61 -7.68 26.23
N ARG A 197 -15.85 -6.61 26.51
CA ARG A 197 -16.13 -5.70 27.64
C ARG A 197 -17.49 -5.01 27.51
N SER A 198 -17.86 -4.59 26.29
CA SER A 198 -19.19 -3.98 26.04
C SER A 198 -20.32 -4.98 26.24
N ILE A 199 -20.21 -6.20 25.71
CA ILE A 199 -21.19 -7.26 25.89
C ILE A 199 -21.36 -7.58 27.38
N ARG A 200 -20.25 -7.70 28.13
CA ARG A 200 -20.30 -7.99 29.57
C ARG A 200 -21.03 -6.89 30.35
N LYS A 201 -20.85 -5.62 29.96
CA LYS A 201 -21.59 -4.51 30.59
C LYS A 201 -23.09 -4.61 30.35
N VAL A 202 -23.52 -4.96 29.12
CA VAL A 202 -24.94 -5.13 28.78
C VAL A 202 -25.55 -6.28 29.59
N ILE A 203 -24.89 -7.45 29.62
CA ILE A 203 -25.37 -8.61 30.39
C ILE A 203 -25.50 -8.29 31.89
N LEU A 204 -24.55 -7.56 32.47
CA LEU A 204 -24.60 -7.16 33.88
C LEU A 204 -25.74 -6.18 34.16
N ALA A 205 -26.00 -5.24 33.24
CA ALA A 205 -27.12 -4.30 33.34
C ALA A 205 -28.46 -5.04 33.28
N GLU A 206 -28.66 -6.00 32.36
CA GLU A 206 -29.86 -6.81 32.28
C GLU A 206 -30.10 -7.62 33.55
N ARG A 207 -29.06 -8.21 34.14
CA ARG A 207 -29.19 -8.95 35.42
C ARG A 207 -29.66 -8.06 36.57
N GLN A 208 -29.35 -6.76 36.59
CA GLN A 208 -29.86 -5.83 37.59
C GLN A 208 -31.35 -5.53 37.40
N TYR A 209 -31.84 -5.51 36.16
CA TYR A 209 -33.28 -5.30 35.88
C TYR A 209 -34.16 -6.53 36.15
N PHE A 210 -33.61 -7.74 36.04
CA PHE A 210 -34.32 -9.01 36.27
C PHE A 210 -34.05 -9.66 37.63
N ALA A 211 -33.43 -8.96 38.58
CA ALA A 211 -33.27 -9.47 39.94
C ALA A 211 -34.65 -9.56 40.59
N PRO A 212 -35.08 -10.76 41.10
CA PRO A 212 -36.36 -10.87 41.79
C PRO A 212 -36.36 -10.00 43.06
N PRO A 213 -37.51 -9.40 43.42
CA PRO A 213 -37.59 -8.57 44.63
C PRO A 213 -37.20 -9.39 45.84
N MET A 214 -36.31 -8.88 46.65
CA MET A 214 -35.91 -9.54 47.89
C MET A 214 -37.16 -9.74 48.77
N VAL A 215 -37.56 -10.98 48.99
CA VAL A 215 -38.60 -11.35 49.95
C VAL A 215 -38.06 -11.03 51.32
N ARG A 216 -38.50 -9.91 51.92
CA ARG A 216 -38.25 -9.62 53.35
C ARG A 216 -38.97 -10.72 54.15
N LYS A 217 -38.23 -11.60 54.79
CA LYS A 217 -38.80 -12.42 55.88
C LYS A 217 -39.08 -11.50 57.04
N SER A 218 -40.37 -11.34 57.34
CA SER A 218 -40.78 -10.67 58.57
C SER A 218 -40.46 -11.56 59.78
N PRO A 219 -40.16 -10.96 60.95
CA PRO A 219 -39.76 -11.68 62.16
C PRO A 219 -40.87 -12.54 62.77
#